data_e9bd183c624f19d321ebeab866387e00
#
_entry.id   e9bd183c624f19d321ebeab866387e00
#
_cell.length_a   1.000
_cell.length_b   1.000
_cell.length_c   1.000
_cell.angle_alpha   90.00
_cell.angle_beta   90.00
_cell.angle_gamma   90.00
#
_symmetry.space_group_name_H-M   'P 1'
#
loop_
_entity.id
_entity.type
_entity.pdbx_description
1 polymer ?
#
loop_
_entity_poly.entity_id
_entity_poly.type
_entity_poly.pdbx_seq_one_letter_code
_entity_poly.pdbx_strand_id
1 'polypeptide(L)'
;MDRAAAEHAKMRTAKVQFTQVITNPLTGNRINARGQVLRKAPDLLAITFTDPAGDKIIADGSAVWVYLPSTTPGQVMKMRPGGSEAERLDPASQLLRSPRSRFNIADGGTATVGGRATIVVLLTPKGRETFTKAKVWIDTRNSLVRRFEVTEPSGLVRNVTLT
;
A
#
# COMPACT_ATOMS: atom_id res chain seq x y z
N MET A 1 -9.39 -12.98 0.36
CA MET A 1 -7.91 -12.74 0.39
C MET A 1 -7.12 -13.64 -0.55
N ASP A 2 -7.36 -14.94 -0.56
CA ASP A 2 -6.55 -15.87 -1.38
C ASP A 2 -6.58 -15.56 -2.88
N ARG A 3 -7.76 -15.26 -3.42
CA ARG A 3 -7.89 -14.84 -4.83
C ARG A 3 -7.17 -13.54 -5.11
N ALA A 4 -7.27 -12.58 -4.22
CA ALA A 4 -6.57 -11.30 -4.37
C ALA A 4 -5.05 -11.48 -4.34
N ALA A 5 -4.54 -12.30 -3.43
CA ALA A 5 -3.12 -12.66 -3.37
C ALA A 5 -2.67 -13.39 -4.64
N ALA A 6 -3.48 -14.31 -5.16
CA ALA A 6 -3.17 -15.04 -6.39
C ALA A 6 -3.16 -14.12 -7.62
N GLU A 7 -4.13 -13.22 -7.75
CA GLU A 7 -4.17 -12.26 -8.85
C GLU A 7 -2.98 -11.29 -8.79
N HIS A 8 -2.63 -10.82 -7.60
CA HIS A 8 -1.46 -9.97 -7.41
C HIS A 8 -0.15 -10.70 -7.81
N ALA A 9 -0.02 -11.98 -7.43
CA ALA A 9 1.14 -12.79 -7.76
C ALA A 9 1.29 -13.07 -9.27
N LYS A 10 0.19 -13.13 -10.01
CA LYS A 10 0.18 -13.33 -11.48
C LYS A 10 0.56 -12.06 -12.24
N MET A 11 0.39 -10.89 -11.65
CA MET A 11 0.67 -9.62 -12.33
C MET A 11 2.17 -9.45 -12.54
N ARG A 12 2.61 -9.45 -13.80
CA ARG A 12 4.01 -9.16 -14.17
C ARG A 12 4.27 -7.66 -14.27
N THR A 13 3.28 -6.91 -14.76
CA THR A 13 3.32 -5.46 -14.85
C THR A 13 2.02 -4.88 -14.33
N ALA A 14 2.09 -3.73 -13.69
CA ALA A 14 0.93 -2.98 -13.25
C ALA A 14 1.19 -1.49 -13.37
N LYS A 15 0.15 -0.77 -13.77
CA LYS A 15 0.11 0.69 -13.77
C LYS A 15 -1.17 1.10 -13.06
N VAL A 16 -1.04 1.77 -11.93
CA VAL A 16 -2.18 2.10 -11.07
C VAL A 16 -2.04 3.54 -10.61
N GLN A 17 -3.11 4.30 -10.67
CA GLN A 17 -3.19 5.59 -9.99
C GLN A 17 -3.68 5.39 -8.57
N PHE A 18 -3.22 6.24 -7.65
CA PHE A 18 -3.62 6.17 -6.25
C PHE A 18 -3.92 7.55 -5.68
N THR A 19 -4.81 7.54 -4.70
CA THR A 19 -5.01 8.65 -3.76
C THR A 19 -4.75 8.12 -2.36
N GLN A 20 -4.03 8.88 -1.55
CA GLN A 20 -3.64 8.49 -0.21
C GLN A 20 -4.05 9.57 0.78
N VAL A 21 -4.60 9.15 1.91
CA VAL A 21 -4.89 10.02 3.05
C VAL A 21 -4.25 9.41 4.28
N ILE A 22 -3.35 10.15 4.92
CA ILE A 22 -2.78 9.78 6.21
C ILE A 22 -3.45 10.65 7.26
N THR A 23 -4.08 10.01 8.23
CA THR A 23 -4.80 10.69 9.32
C THR A 23 -4.11 10.42 10.65
N ASN A 24 -3.88 11.47 11.41
CA ASN A 24 -3.50 11.36 12.81
C ASN A 24 -4.78 11.46 13.65
N PRO A 25 -5.26 10.38 14.28
CA PRO A 25 -6.52 10.41 15.02
C PRO A 25 -6.47 11.25 16.31
N LEU A 26 -5.27 11.50 16.85
CA LEU A 26 -5.10 12.30 18.05
C LEU A 26 -5.25 13.80 17.79
N THR A 27 -4.77 14.28 16.65
CA THR A 27 -4.81 15.70 16.27
C THR A 27 -5.87 16.03 15.24
N GLY A 28 -6.42 14.99 14.54
CA GLY A 28 -7.31 15.17 13.41
C GLY A 28 -6.64 15.64 12.12
N ASN A 29 -5.33 15.83 12.12
CA ASN A 29 -4.59 16.26 10.93
C ASN A 29 -4.63 15.21 9.85
N ARG A 30 -4.77 15.68 8.61
CA ARG A 30 -4.77 14.83 7.41
C ARG A 30 -3.72 15.31 6.44
N ILE A 31 -2.98 14.35 5.86
CA ILE A 31 -2.04 14.59 4.77
C ILE A 31 -2.55 13.83 3.56
N ASN A 32 -2.80 14.56 2.48
CA ASN A 32 -3.28 13.99 1.22
C ASN A 32 -2.13 13.88 0.24
N ALA A 33 -2.12 12.78 -0.51
CA ALA A 33 -1.18 12.58 -1.60
C ALA A 33 -1.87 11.82 -2.73
N ARG A 34 -1.38 11.99 -3.94
CA ARG A 34 -1.82 11.22 -5.10
C ARG A 34 -0.69 11.06 -6.09
N GLY A 35 -0.79 10.04 -6.89
CA GLY A 35 0.24 9.74 -7.86
C GLY A 35 -0.04 8.46 -8.61
N GLN A 36 1.04 7.87 -9.11
CA GLN A 36 1.00 6.68 -9.93
C GLN A 36 2.02 5.66 -9.44
N VAL A 37 1.61 4.39 -9.46
CA VAL A 37 2.50 3.25 -9.21
C VAL A 37 2.71 2.52 -10.52
N LEU A 38 3.96 2.32 -10.87
CA LEU A 38 4.38 1.40 -11.93
C LEU A 38 5.10 0.24 -11.28
N ARG A 39 4.72 -0.97 -11.63
CA ARG A 39 5.33 -2.18 -11.11
C ARG A 39 5.68 -3.13 -12.22
N LYS A 40 6.85 -3.77 -12.09
CA LYS A 40 7.27 -4.88 -12.94
C LYS A 40 7.89 -5.95 -12.04
N ALA A 41 7.26 -7.11 -12.03
CA ALA A 41 7.78 -8.23 -11.25
C ALA A 41 9.18 -8.65 -11.74
N PRO A 42 10.03 -9.18 -10.87
CA PRO A 42 9.72 -9.52 -9.48
C PRO A 42 9.88 -8.35 -8.48
N ASP A 43 10.68 -7.33 -8.78
CA ASP A 43 11.17 -6.39 -7.76
C ASP A 43 11.36 -4.95 -8.24
N LEU A 44 10.84 -4.61 -9.41
CA LEU A 44 10.87 -3.24 -9.92
C LEU A 44 9.59 -2.49 -9.55
N LEU A 45 9.77 -1.31 -8.97
CA LEU A 45 8.67 -0.45 -8.52
C LEU A 45 9.05 1.01 -8.75
N ALA A 46 8.11 1.80 -9.25
CA ALA A 46 8.24 3.25 -9.32
C ALA A 46 6.95 3.89 -8.81
N ILE A 47 7.04 4.65 -7.73
CA ILE A 47 5.95 5.47 -7.22
C ILE A 47 6.30 6.93 -7.52
N THR A 48 5.46 7.58 -8.30
CA THR A 48 5.62 8.99 -8.68
C THR A 48 4.43 9.76 -8.14
N PHE A 49 4.69 10.77 -7.32
CA PHE A 49 3.66 11.63 -6.77
C PHE A 49 3.37 12.79 -7.71
N THR A 50 2.12 13.06 -7.94
CA THR A 50 1.65 14.26 -8.64
C THR A 50 1.25 15.35 -7.64
N ASP A 51 0.97 14.95 -6.40
CA ASP A 51 0.70 15.85 -5.29
C ASP A 51 1.16 15.16 -3.99
N PRO A 52 2.20 15.65 -3.32
CA PRO A 52 3.09 16.74 -3.73
C PRO A 52 3.93 16.39 -4.96
N ALA A 53 4.03 17.32 -5.90
CA ALA A 53 4.71 17.09 -7.17
C ALA A 53 6.23 16.92 -6.98
N GLY A 54 6.79 15.97 -7.71
CA GLY A 54 8.23 15.72 -7.73
C GLY A 54 8.72 14.62 -6.77
N ASP A 55 7.91 14.22 -5.80
CA ASP A 55 8.27 13.12 -4.90
C ASP A 55 8.27 11.78 -5.66
N LYS A 56 9.27 10.94 -5.40
CA LYS A 56 9.46 9.65 -6.08
C LYS A 56 10.03 8.60 -5.14
N ILE A 57 9.59 7.36 -5.34
CA ILE A 57 10.16 6.18 -4.70
C ILE A 57 10.42 5.15 -5.79
N ILE A 58 11.67 4.71 -5.91
CA ILE A 58 12.10 3.79 -6.97
C ILE A 58 12.78 2.57 -6.34
N ALA A 59 12.27 1.39 -6.63
CA ALA A 59 12.94 0.13 -6.36
C ALA A 59 13.50 -0.43 -7.67
N ASP A 60 14.80 -0.62 -7.75
CA ASP A 60 15.51 -1.07 -8.95
C ASP A 60 15.97 -2.54 -8.90
N GLY A 61 15.52 -3.28 -7.89
CA GLY A 61 15.90 -4.67 -7.63
C GLY A 61 17.12 -4.81 -6.72
N SER A 62 17.98 -3.82 -6.63
CA SER A 62 19.16 -3.84 -5.77
C SER A 62 19.07 -2.85 -4.60
N ALA A 63 18.27 -1.81 -4.75
CA ALA A 63 18.08 -0.78 -3.73
C ALA A 63 16.68 -0.14 -3.88
N VAL A 64 16.26 0.52 -2.82
CA VAL A 64 15.11 1.43 -2.83
C VAL A 64 15.62 2.86 -2.67
N TRP A 65 15.27 3.70 -3.63
CA TRP A 65 15.65 5.11 -3.68
C TRP A 65 14.42 5.96 -3.32
N VAL A 66 14.59 6.85 -2.35
CA VAL A 66 13.53 7.74 -1.90
C VAL A 66 13.98 9.18 -2.11
N TYR A 67 13.25 9.88 -2.96
CA TYR A 67 13.47 11.29 -3.28
C TYR A 67 12.19 12.06 -2.99
N LEU A 68 12.18 12.80 -1.89
CA LEU A 68 11.02 13.55 -1.39
C LEU A 68 11.36 15.04 -1.29
N PRO A 69 11.48 15.78 -2.41
CA PRO A 69 11.83 17.19 -2.39
C PRO A 69 10.80 18.06 -1.66
N SER A 70 9.56 17.58 -1.49
CA SER A 70 8.53 18.28 -0.73
C SER A 70 8.85 18.41 0.76
N THR A 71 9.62 17.47 1.31
CA THR A 71 10.00 17.42 2.73
C THR A 71 11.49 17.56 2.97
N THR A 72 12.32 16.97 2.10
CA THR A 72 13.78 16.98 2.20
C THR A 72 14.42 17.32 0.85
N PRO A 73 14.35 18.60 0.41
CA PRO A 73 14.88 18.98 -0.89
C PRO A 73 16.40 18.77 -0.97
N GLY A 74 16.85 18.32 -2.14
CA GLY A 74 18.28 18.09 -2.41
C GLY A 74 18.85 16.80 -1.82
N GLN A 75 18.05 15.93 -1.24
CA GLN A 75 18.49 14.66 -0.65
C GLN A 75 17.82 13.46 -1.31
N VAL A 76 18.61 12.41 -1.54
CA VAL A 76 18.14 11.11 -1.98
C VAL A 76 18.55 10.07 -0.94
N MET A 77 17.60 9.33 -0.41
CA MET A 77 17.87 8.23 0.51
C MET A 77 17.93 6.91 -0.24
N LYS A 78 18.91 6.09 0.09
CA LYS A 78 19.07 4.73 -0.44
C LYS A 78 18.82 3.72 0.69
N MET A 79 17.93 2.77 0.46
CA MET A 79 17.56 1.73 1.43
C MET A 79 17.82 0.35 0.85
N ARG A 80 17.97 -0.64 1.73
CA ARG A 80 18.02 -2.05 1.34
C ARG A 80 16.63 -2.54 0.96
N PRO A 81 16.48 -3.33 -0.11
CA PRO A 81 15.22 -4.00 -0.41
C PRO A 81 14.87 -4.99 0.70
N GLY A 82 13.57 -5.10 1.01
CA GLY A 82 13.08 -6.05 2.00
C GLY A 82 13.28 -5.66 3.47
N GLY A 83 13.84 -4.48 3.75
CA GLY A 83 13.88 -3.94 5.11
C GLY A 83 12.53 -3.37 5.54
N SER A 84 12.29 -3.23 6.85
CA SER A 84 11.02 -2.74 7.38
C SER A 84 10.62 -1.36 6.86
N GLU A 85 11.60 -0.50 6.59
CA GLU A 85 11.35 0.83 6.02
C GLU A 85 10.91 0.75 4.56
N ALA A 86 11.61 -0.09 3.75
CA ALA A 86 11.23 -0.33 2.36
C ALA A 86 9.83 -0.97 2.26
N GLU A 87 9.52 -1.86 3.17
CA GLU A 87 8.20 -2.50 3.24
C GLU A 87 7.07 -1.50 3.51
N ARG A 88 7.28 -0.48 4.33
CA ARG A 88 6.29 0.58 4.56
C ARG A 88 5.94 1.37 3.31
N LEU A 89 6.82 1.38 2.32
CA LEU A 89 6.62 2.11 1.08
C LEU A 89 5.73 1.39 0.07
N ASP A 90 5.58 0.06 0.21
CA ASP A 90 4.68 -0.75 -0.63
C ASP A 90 3.77 -1.64 0.23
N PRO A 91 2.83 -1.05 0.96
CA PRO A 91 1.95 -1.81 1.86
C PRO A 91 1.01 -2.76 1.12
N ALA A 92 0.65 -2.48 -0.12
CA ALA A 92 -0.22 -3.36 -0.91
C ALA A 92 0.43 -4.72 -1.15
N SER A 93 1.70 -4.75 -1.56
CA SER A 93 2.44 -6.01 -1.73
C SER A 93 2.59 -6.78 -0.42
N GLN A 94 2.78 -6.08 0.68
CA GLN A 94 2.86 -6.70 1.99
C GLN A 94 1.58 -7.40 2.41
N LEU A 95 0.45 -6.74 2.25
CA LEU A 95 -0.85 -7.27 2.63
C LEU A 95 -1.21 -8.52 1.82
N LEU A 96 -0.70 -8.64 0.60
CA LEU A 96 -1.00 -9.74 -0.31
C LEU A 96 0.02 -10.87 -0.32
N ARG A 97 1.13 -10.73 0.41
CA ARG A 97 2.15 -11.77 0.51
C ARG A 97 1.81 -12.75 1.63
N SER A 98 1.50 -14.00 1.25
CA SER A 98 1.19 -15.08 2.20
C SER A 98 0.23 -14.68 3.32
N PRO A 99 -0.97 -14.14 3.00
CA PRO A 99 -1.81 -13.50 4.01
C PRO A 99 -2.28 -14.45 5.11
N ARG A 100 -2.54 -15.71 4.80
CA ARG A 100 -3.03 -16.68 5.79
C ARG A 100 -2.00 -17.04 6.85
N SER A 101 -0.72 -17.08 6.49
CA SER A 101 0.34 -17.39 7.45
C SER A 101 0.69 -16.20 8.34
N ARG A 102 0.47 -14.99 7.87
CA ARG A 102 0.86 -13.74 8.54
C ARG A 102 -0.26 -13.08 9.32
N PHE A 103 -1.50 -13.25 8.90
CA PHE A 103 -2.64 -12.52 9.44
C PHE A 103 -3.78 -13.43 9.88
N ASN A 104 -4.47 -13.02 10.95
CA ASN A 104 -5.82 -13.46 11.22
C ASN A 104 -6.74 -12.68 10.28
N ILE A 105 -7.56 -13.40 9.52
CA ILE A 105 -8.42 -12.85 8.48
C ILE A 105 -9.88 -12.93 8.94
N ALA A 106 -10.58 -11.80 8.93
CA ALA A 106 -11.97 -11.72 9.29
C ALA A 106 -12.79 -11.01 8.21
N ASP A 107 -14.08 -11.31 8.15
CA ASP A 107 -15.02 -10.63 7.26
C ASP A 107 -15.32 -9.23 7.81
N GLY A 108 -15.19 -8.23 6.97
CA GLY A 108 -15.53 -6.84 7.26
C GLY A 108 -16.79 -6.34 6.54
N GLY A 109 -17.53 -7.25 5.88
CA GLY A 109 -18.74 -6.89 5.14
C GLY A 109 -18.48 -6.54 3.68
N THR A 110 -19.35 -5.70 3.13
CA THR A 110 -19.29 -5.25 1.74
C THR A 110 -19.29 -3.73 1.67
N ALA A 111 -18.74 -3.19 0.60
CA ALA A 111 -18.71 -1.75 0.35
C ALA A 111 -18.60 -1.47 -1.15
N THR A 112 -18.78 -0.21 -1.53
CA THR A 112 -18.56 0.24 -2.90
C THR A 112 -17.37 1.19 -2.92
N VAL A 113 -16.42 0.92 -3.82
CA VAL A 113 -15.23 1.76 -4.02
C VAL A 113 -15.16 2.13 -5.50
N GLY A 114 -15.22 3.41 -5.82
CA GLY A 114 -15.17 3.90 -7.20
C GLY A 114 -16.23 3.28 -8.10
N GLY A 115 -17.46 3.07 -7.60
CA GLY A 115 -18.54 2.43 -8.33
C GLY A 115 -18.41 0.90 -8.45
N ARG A 116 -17.41 0.29 -7.82
CA ARG A 116 -17.17 -1.16 -7.83
C ARG A 116 -17.60 -1.80 -6.53
N ALA A 117 -18.38 -2.88 -6.64
CA ALA A 117 -18.74 -3.70 -5.48
C ALA A 117 -17.49 -4.41 -4.94
N THR A 118 -17.26 -4.31 -3.65
CA THR A 118 -16.12 -4.92 -2.98
C THR A 118 -16.54 -5.70 -1.75
N ILE A 119 -15.75 -6.72 -1.42
CA ILE A 119 -15.76 -7.32 -0.09
C ILE A 119 -14.67 -6.66 0.76
N VAL A 120 -14.96 -6.47 2.03
CA VAL A 120 -14.01 -5.90 2.98
C VAL A 120 -13.42 -7.04 3.83
N VAL A 121 -12.11 -7.08 3.90
CA VAL A 121 -11.39 -8.08 4.68
C VAL A 121 -10.59 -7.39 5.77
N LEU A 122 -10.72 -7.86 7.00
CA LEU A 122 -10.00 -7.35 8.16
C LEU A 122 -8.79 -8.24 8.42
N LEU A 123 -7.61 -7.62 8.56
CA LEU A 123 -6.35 -8.31 8.81
C LEU A 123 -5.76 -7.87 10.15
N THR A 124 -5.42 -8.85 10.98
CA THR A 124 -4.70 -8.62 12.23
C THR A 124 -3.41 -9.45 12.19
N PRO A 125 -2.23 -8.84 12.36
CA PRO A 125 -0.97 -9.58 12.34
C PRO A 125 -0.91 -10.66 13.44
N LYS A 126 -0.39 -11.82 13.07
CA LYS A 126 -0.08 -12.91 14.02
C LYS A 126 1.25 -12.70 14.75
N GLY A 127 2.15 -11.93 14.15
CA GLY A 127 3.47 -11.65 14.65
C GLY A 127 3.83 -10.18 14.50
N ARG A 128 5.13 -9.89 14.42
CA ARG A 128 5.63 -8.53 14.23
C ARG A 128 5.44 -8.09 12.78
N GLU A 129 4.73 -7.00 12.62
CA GLU A 129 4.53 -6.32 11.34
C GLU A 129 4.73 -4.81 11.52
N THR A 130 4.75 -4.08 10.41
CA THR A 130 4.88 -2.61 10.42
C THR A 130 3.57 -1.90 10.79
N PHE A 131 2.50 -2.65 10.99
CA PHE A 131 1.16 -2.15 11.31
C PHE A 131 0.47 -3.04 12.34
N THR A 132 -0.55 -2.51 12.99
CA THR A 132 -1.33 -3.22 14.03
C THR A 132 -2.61 -3.85 13.50
N LYS A 133 -3.17 -3.28 12.45
CA LYS A 133 -4.35 -3.80 11.76
C LYS A 133 -4.43 -3.22 10.35
N ALA A 134 -5.13 -3.93 9.48
CA ALA A 134 -5.40 -3.46 8.13
C ALA A 134 -6.80 -3.86 7.67
N LYS A 135 -7.33 -3.11 6.71
CA LYS A 135 -8.54 -3.45 5.96
C LYS A 135 -8.21 -3.43 4.48
N VAL A 136 -8.77 -4.37 3.74
CA VAL A 136 -8.56 -4.49 2.30
C VAL A 136 -9.92 -4.59 1.61
N TRP A 137 -10.15 -3.75 0.61
CA TRP A 137 -11.35 -3.77 -0.23
C TRP A 137 -11.01 -4.46 -1.54
N ILE A 138 -11.63 -5.61 -1.77
CA ILE A 138 -11.35 -6.49 -2.90
C ILE A 138 -12.55 -6.47 -3.85
N ASP A 139 -12.30 -6.16 -5.12
CA ASP A 139 -13.32 -6.15 -6.16
C ASP A 139 -13.91 -7.55 -6.34
N THR A 140 -15.24 -7.65 -6.31
CA THR A 140 -15.95 -8.93 -6.42
C THR A 140 -15.84 -9.58 -7.80
N ARG A 141 -15.53 -8.81 -8.83
CA ARG A 141 -15.47 -9.29 -10.22
C ARG A 141 -14.11 -9.88 -10.60
N ASN A 142 -13.04 -9.16 -10.24
CA ASN A 142 -11.70 -9.52 -10.69
C ASN A 142 -10.71 -9.77 -9.56
N SER A 143 -11.16 -9.73 -8.32
CA SER A 143 -10.34 -9.96 -7.12
C SER A 143 -9.17 -8.99 -6.94
N LEU A 144 -9.18 -7.85 -7.60
CA LEU A 144 -8.15 -6.82 -7.43
C LEU A 144 -8.45 -5.95 -6.21
N VAL A 145 -7.39 -5.54 -5.53
CA VAL A 145 -7.51 -4.60 -4.42
C VAL A 145 -7.85 -3.21 -4.98
N ARG A 146 -8.93 -2.61 -4.47
CA ARG A 146 -9.35 -1.27 -4.84
C ARG A 146 -9.01 -0.23 -3.78
N ARG A 147 -8.90 -0.65 -2.55
CA ARG A 147 -8.56 0.21 -1.42
C ARG A 147 -7.93 -0.62 -0.32
N PHE A 148 -7.02 -0.04 0.41
CA PHE A 148 -6.55 -0.61 1.67
C PHE A 148 -6.34 0.47 2.70
N GLU A 149 -6.46 0.09 3.96
CA GLU A 149 -6.24 0.95 5.11
C GLU A 149 -5.32 0.24 6.08
N VAL A 150 -4.28 0.92 6.52
CA VAL A 150 -3.28 0.38 7.45
C VAL A 150 -3.20 1.30 8.66
N THR A 151 -3.30 0.72 9.85
CA THR A 151 -3.08 1.44 11.11
C THR A 151 -1.69 1.10 11.64
N GLU A 152 -0.84 2.11 11.76
CA GLU A 152 0.51 1.97 12.29
C GLU A 152 0.54 1.88 13.81
N PRO A 153 1.62 1.36 14.44
CA PRO A 153 1.76 1.33 15.90
C PRO A 153 1.67 2.71 16.56
N SER A 154 2.04 3.76 15.84
CA SER A 154 1.90 5.15 16.28
C SER A 154 0.45 5.64 16.36
N GLY A 155 -0.51 4.88 15.81
CA GLY A 155 -1.91 5.27 15.66
C GLY A 155 -2.24 5.97 14.34
N LEU A 156 -1.25 6.31 13.52
CA LEU A 156 -1.49 6.87 12.19
C LEU A 156 -2.26 5.89 11.31
N VAL A 157 -3.24 6.40 10.59
CA VAL A 157 -4.06 5.61 9.67
C VAL A 157 -3.75 6.05 8.24
N ARG A 158 -3.27 5.13 7.44
CA ARG A 158 -3.02 5.33 6.01
C ARG A 158 -4.10 4.66 5.20
N ASN A 159 -4.81 5.45 4.40
CA ASN A 159 -5.86 4.99 3.52
C ASN A 159 -5.46 5.25 2.07
N VAL A 160 -5.41 4.20 1.26
CA VAL A 160 -5.01 4.29 -0.14
C VAL A 160 -6.10 3.71 -1.02
N THR A 161 -6.56 4.50 -1.97
CA THR A 161 -7.52 4.07 -3.01
C THR A 161 -6.78 3.94 -4.34
N LEU A 162 -7.00 2.81 -5.02
CA LEU A 162 -6.37 2.45 -6.29
C LEU A 162 -7.38 2.52 -7.44
N THR A 163 -6.97 3.15 -8.54
CA THR A 163 -7.82 3.28 -9.75
C THR A 163 -7.10 2.85 -11.06
#